data_6790c84848be7990b7dd6ab73116be1f
#
_entry.id   6790c84848be7990b7dd6ab73116be1f
#
_cell.length_a   1.000
_cell.length_b   1.000
_cell.length_c   1.000
_cell.angle_alpha   90.00
_cell.angle_beta   90.00
_cell.angle_gamma   90.00
#
_symmetry.space_group_name_H-M   'P 1'
#
loop_
_entity.id
_entity.type
_entity.pdbx_description
1 polymer ?
#
loop_
_entity_poly.entity_id
_entity_poly.type
_entity_poly.pdbx_seq_one_letter_code
_entity_poly.pdbx_strand_id
1 'polypeptide(L)'
;ITLLAAAFTGPVKALDGNWLKDACNAPYGTQDNGVCDGYITGIHEMSTTRLCLPADVTNIQLMDVVTRYLNDHPERLNRKSRILVQDAIKQAYSCKK
;
A
#
# COMPACT_ATOMS: atom_id res chain seq x y z
N ILE A 1 3.16 -38.85 -0.77
CA ILE A 1 2.61 -37.92 0.07
C ILE A 1 3.41 -36.68 0.32
N THR A 2 4.23 -36.34 -0.49
CA THR A 2 5.13 -35.24 -0.31
C THR A 2 4.86 -34.18 -1.30
N LEU A 3 3.64 -34.09 -1.71
CA LEU A 3 3.34 -33.28 -2.86
C LEU A 3 3.24 -31.83 -2.61
N LEU A 4 3.08 -31.45 -1.35
CA LEU A 4 2.81 -30.07 -1.05
C LEU A 4 3.97 -29.14 -1.37
N ALA A 5 5.18 -29.65 -1.27
CA ALA A 5 6.33 -28.83 -1.57
C ALA A 5 6.36 -28.33 -3.01
N ALA A 6 5.76 -29.07 -3.90
CA ALA A 6 5.79 -28.72 -5.31
C ALA A 6 4.95 -27.49 -5.64
N ALA A 7 4.03 -27.13 -4.74
CA ALA A 7 3.14 -26.01 -5.00
C ALA A 7 3.88 -24.67 -5.04
N PHE A 8 5.09 -24.62 -4.52
CA PHE A 8 5.82 -23.36 -4.43
C PHE A 8 7.14 -23.38 -5.19
N THR A 9 7.12 -24.00 -6.33
CA THR A 9 8.34 -24.07 -7.11
C THR A 9 8.67 -22.80 -7.87
N GLY A 10 7.69 -21.91 -8.04
CA GLY A 10 7.91 -20.66 -8.71
C GLY A 10 8.50 -19.61 -7.77
N PRO A 11 9.05 -18.52 -8.32
CA PRO A 11 9.55 -17.43 -7.48
C PRO A 11 8.41 -16.77 -6.73
N VAL A 12 8.71 -16.36 -5.50
CA VAL A 12 7.75 -15.58 -4.72
C VAL A 12 7.83 -14.15 -5.20
N LYS A 13 6.72 -13.63 -5.68
CA LYS A 13 6.67 -12.27 -6.16
C LYS A 13 6.60 -11.31 -4.97
N ALA A 14 7.51 -10.37 -4.92
CA ALA A 14 7.50 -9.37 -3.85
C ALA A 14 6.28 -8.46 -4.01
N LEU A 15 5.75 -7.98 -2.89
CA LEU A 15 4.65 -7.02 -2.91
C LEU A 15 5.22 -5.67 -3.30
N ASP A 16 5.00 -5.29 -4.54
CA ASP A 16 5.51 -4.04 -5.07
C ASP A 16 4.36 -3.08 -5.40
N GLY A 17 4.71 -1.92 -5.92
CA GLY A 17 3.73 -0.90 -6.25
C GLY A 17 2.73 -1.33 -7.31
N ASN A 18 3.14 -2.17 -8.25
CA ASN A 18 2.21 -2.67 -9.26
C ASN A 18 1.09 -3.48 -8.62
N TRP A 19 1.45 -4.36 -7.71
CA TRP A 19 0.47 -5.14 -6.97
C TRP A 19 -0.48 -4.24 -6.19
N LEU A 20 0.08 -3.27 -5.48
CA LEU A 20 -0.75 -2.39 -4.64
C LEU A 20 -1.63 -1.47 -5.49
N LYS A 21 -1.11 -0.98 -6.60
CA LYS A 21 -1.89 -0.13 -7.49
C LYS A 21 -3.12 -0.88 -8.00
N ASP A 22 -2.95 -2.14 -8.40
CA ASP A 22 -4.08 -2.93 -8.88
C ASP A 22 -5.13 -3.09 -7.79
N ALA A 23 -4.72 -3.40 -6.57
CA ALA A 23 -5.64 -3.57 -5.47
C ALA A 23 -6.36 -2.26 -5.14
N CYS A 24 -5.63 -1.15 -5.10
CA CYS A 24 -6.19 0.14 -4.73
C CYS A 24 -7.11 0.73 -5.79
N ASN A 25 -6.91 0.35 -7.06
CA ASN A 25 -7.79 0.81 -8.13
C ASN A 25 -8.96 -0.13 -8.39
N ALA A 26 -9.06 -1.24 -7.65
CA ALA A 26 -10.20 -2.13 -7.76
C ALA A 26 -11.46 -1.41 -7.24
N PRO A 27 -12.64 -1.79 -7.73
CA PRO A 27 -13.87 -1.12 -7.29
C PRO A 27 -14.08 -1.21 -5.78
N TYR A 28 -14.60 -0.16 -5.23
CA TYR A 28 -14.89 -0.08 -3.80
C TYR A 28 -15.84 -1.21 -3.41
N GLY A 29 -15.56 -1.83 -2.26
CA GLY A 29 -16.39 -2.91 -1.75
C GLY A 29 -15.99 -4.30 -2.25
N THR A 30 -15.05 -4.39 -3.18
CA THR A 30 -14.55 -5.69 -3.62
C THR A 30 -13.48 -6.19 -2.66
N GLN A 31 -13.22 -7.50 -2.72
CA GLN A 31 -12.19 -8.11 -1.92
C GLN A 31 -10.81 -7.48 -2.21
N ASP A 32 -10.52 -7.25 -3.48
CA ASP A 32 -9.24 -6.67 -3.86
C ASP A 32 -9.07 -5.27 -3.30
N ASN A 33 -10.12 -4.48 -3.32
CA ASN A 33 -10.07 -3.14 -2.74
C ASN A 33 -9.91 -3.22 -1.23
N GLY A 34 -10.52 -4.23 -0.58
CA GLY A 34 -10.32 -4.48 0.84
C GLY A 34 -8.87 -4.80 1.18
N VAL A 35 -8.16 -5.47 0.28
CA VAL A 35 -6.72 -5.72 0.46
C VAL A 35 -5.96 -4.41 0.50
N CYS A 36 -6.30 -3.47 -0.39
CA CYS A 36 -5.68 -2.15 -0.36
C CYS A 36 -5.89 -1.46 0.99
N ASP A 37 -7.15 -1.44 1.47
CA ASP A 37 -7.47 -0.83 2.75
C ASP A 37 -6.69 -1.46 3.90
N GLY A 38 -6.71 -2.77 3.99
CA GLY A 38 -6.02 -3.48 5.06
C GLY A 38 -4.52 -3.29 5.03
N TYR A 39 -3.94 -3.31 3.84
CA TYR A 39 -2.50 -3.13 3.70
C TYR A 39 -2.07 -1.73 4.15
N ILE A 40 -2.77 -0.70 3.68
CA ILE A 40 -2.43 0.67 4.03
C ILE A 40 -2.61 0.91 5.53
N THR A 41 -3.71 0.43 6.08
CA THR A 41 -3.98 0.55 7.51
C THR A 41 -2.89 -0.15 8.32
N GLY A 42 -2.50 -1.36 7.91
CA GLY A 42 -1.46 -2.11 8.59
C GLY A 42 -0.11 -1.40 8.56
N ILE A 43 0.28 -0.87 7.40
CA ILE A 43 1.53 -0.14 7.27
C ILE A 43 1.52 1.11 8.15
N HIS A 44 0.40 1.82 8.14
CA HIS A 44 0.28 3.02 8.96
C HIS A 44 0.44 2.70 10.45
N GLU A 45 -0.23 1.64 10.91
CA GLU A 45 -0.18 1.28 12.33
C GLU A 45 1.17 0.74 12.74
N MET A 46 1.87 0.07 11.83
CA MET A 46 3.18 -0.51 12.14
C MET A 46 4.33 0.43 11.86
N SER A 47 4.06 1.60 11.32
CA SER A 47 5.12 2.51 10.93
C SER A 47 5.75 3.13 12.16
N THR A 48 7.08 3.09 12.21
CA THR A 48 7.84 3.82 13.23
C THR A 48 8.22 5.19 12.76
N THR A 49 7.95 5.50 11.49
CA THR A 49 8.25 6.81 10.94
C THR A 49 7.23 7.81 11.48
N ARG A 50 7.73 8.94 11.93
CA ARG A 50 6.84 9.97 12.43
C ARG A 50 6.03 10.55 11.29
N LEU A 51 4.72 10.45 11.42
CA LEU A 51 3.79 10.99 10.44
C LEU A 51 2.97 12.08 11.12
N CYS A 52 2.73 13.15 10.40
CA CYS A 52 2.01 14.29 10.92
C CYS A 52 0.59 14.31 10.38
N LEU A 53 -0.14 13.25 10.68
CA LEU A 53 -1.51 13.12 10.22
C LEU A 53 -2.45 13.98 11.05
N PRO A 54 -3.45 14.60 10.42
CA PRO A 54 -4.53 15.23 11.18
C PRO A 54 -5.23 14.20 12.06
N ALA A 55 -5.70 14.62 13.22
CA ALA A 55 -6.37 13.71 14.15
C ALA A 55 -7.61 13.06 13.57
N ASP A 56 -8.25 13.72 12.62
CA ASP A 56 -9.51 13.26 12.04
C ASP A 56 -9.35 12.61 10.65
N VAL A 57 -8.13 12.29 10.24
CA VAL A 57 -7.94 11.64 8.95
C VAL A 57 -8.58 10.25 8.98
N THR A 58 -9.26 9.90 7.89
CA THR A 58 -9.95 8.61 7.79
C THR A 58 -9.13 7.63 6.96
N ASN A 59 -9.43 6.34 7.11
CA ASN A 59 -8.80 5.31 6.27
C ASN A 59 -9.08 5.55 4.79
N ILE A 60 -10.28 6.00 4.46
CA ILE A 60 -10.62 6.28 3.07
C ILE A 60 -9.76 7.40 2.52
N GLN A 61 -9.49 8.44 3.31
CA GLN A 61 -8.60 9.51 2.89
C GLN A 61 -7.18 8.99 2.66
N LEU A 62 -6.70 8.12 3.54
CA LEU A 62 -5.37 7.53 3.35
C LEU A 62 -5.31 6.68 2.09
N MET A 63 -6.36 5.90 1.82
CA MET A 63 -6.44 5.12 0.61
C MET A 63 -6.40 6.01 -0.63
N ASP A 64 -7.14 7.11 -0.61
CA ASP A 64 -7.15 8.04 -1.74
C ASP A 64 -5.78 8.65 -1.97
N VAL A 65 -5.11 9.04 -0.90
CA VAL A 65 -3.77 9.63 -0.99
C VAL A 65 -2.80 8.63 -1.61
N VAL A 66 -2.81 7.40 -1.13
CA VAL A 66 -1.90 6.37 -1.62
C VAL A 66 -2.24 6.00 -3.06
N THR A 67 -3.51 5.82 -3.36
CA THR A 67 -3.95 5.46 -4.71
C THR A 67 -3.51 6.51 -5.72
N ARG A 68 -3.70 7.76 -5.38
CA ARG A 68 -3.30 8.86 -6.25
C ARG A 68 -1.80 8.89 -6.46
N TYR A 69 -1.05 8.68 -5.38
CA TYR A 69 0.39 8.64 -5.46
C TYR A 69 0.87 7.53 -6.41
N LEU A 70 0.29 6.34 -6.28
CA LEU A 70 0.66 5.21 -7.13
C LEU A 70 0.31 5.49 -8.60
N ASN A 71 -0.83 6.11 -8.84
CA ASN A 71 -1.25 6.43 -10.21
C ASN A 71 -0.38 7.52 -10.83
N ASP A 72 0.15 8.43 -10.02
CA ASP A 72 0.95 9.54 -10.49
C ASP A 72 2.44 9.19 -10.65
N HIS A 73 2.86 8.06 -10.11
CA HIS A 73 4.28 7.68 -10.12
C HIS A 73 4.51 6.30 -10.72
N PRO A 74 4.17 6.12 -12.00
CA PRO A 74 4.39 4.81 -12.64
C PRO A 74 5.85 4.40 -12.64
N GLU A 75 6.76 5.35 -12.60
CA GLU A 75 8.21 5.08 -12.61
C GLU A 75 8.68 4.45 -11.30
N ARG A 76 7.85 4.45 -10.25
CA ARG A 76 8.23 3.93 -8.95
C ARG A 76 7.55 2.61 -8.59
N LEU A 77 6.73 2.07 -9.46
CA LEU A 77 5.88 0.93 -9.11
C LEU A 77 6.65 -0.38 -8.94
N ASN A 78 7.92 -0.42 -9.30
CA ASN A 78 8.76 -1.58 -9.03
C ASN A 78 9.36 -1.57 -7.62
N ARG A 79 9.09 -0.56 -6.84
CA ARG A 79 9.55 -0.49 -5.46
C ARG A 79 8.61 -1.22 -4.53
N LYS A 80 9.08 -1.51 -3.32
CA LYS A 80 8.27 -2.20 -2.32
C LYS A 80 7.07 -1.36 -1.93
N SER A 81 5.91 -2.01 -1.83
CA SER A 81 4.66 -1.31 -1.51
C SER A 81 4.75 -0.51 -0.22
N ARG A 82 5.37 -1.07 0.82
CA ARG A 82 5.44 -0.38 2.11
C ARG A 82 6.19 0.96 2.01
N ILE A 83 7.21 1.02 1.18
CA ILE A 83 7.95 2.25 0.99
C ILE A 83 7.09 3.29 0.27
N LEU A 84 6.35 2.84 -0.74
CA LEU A 84 5.49 3.74 -1.50
C LEU A 84 4.35 4.28 -0.64
N VAL A 85 3.78 3.45 0.23
CA VAL A 85 2.74 3.91 1.16
C VAL A 85 3.29 4.98 2.08
N GLN A 86 4.45 4.74 2.67
CA GLN A 86 5.07 5.71 3.57
C GLN A 86 5.40 7.02 2.86
N ASP A 87 5.94 6.92 1.65
CA ASP A 87 6.28 8.11 0.87
C ASP A 87 5.03 8.91 0.49
N ALA A 88 3.97 8.21 0.12
CA ALA A 88 2.72 8.87 -0.24
C ALA A 88 2.15 9.65 0.94
N ILE A 89 2.13 9.03 2.11
CA ILE A 89 1.59 9.67 3.30
C ILE A 89 2.46 10.85 3.73
N LYS A 90 3.77 10.68 3.70
CA LYS A 90 4.68 11.77 4.05
C LYS A 90 4.54 12.96 3.12
N GLN A 91 4.35 12.69 1.81
CA GLN A 91 4.20 13.76 0.86
C GLN A 91 2.92 14.56 1.10
N ALA A 92 1.84 13.86 1.41
CA ALA A 92 0.55 14.51 1.61
C ALA A 92 0.45 15.21 2.96
N TYR A 93 1.11 14.67 3.98
CA TYR A 93 0.99 15.17 5.36
C TYR A 93 2.37 15.44 5.94
N SER A 94 3.08 16.36 5.32
CA SER A 94 4.43 16.71 5.77
C SER A 94 4.40 17.32 7.16
N CYS A 95 5.36 16.93 7.98
CA CYS A 95 5.54 17.55 9.28
C CYS A 95 6.15 18.93 9.11
N LYS A 96 5.58 19.90 9.75
CA LYS A 96 6.17 21.24 9.80
C LYS A 96 7.18 21.30 10.92
N LYS A 97 8.22 22.05 10.70
CA LYS A 97 9.26 22.23 11.69
C LYS A 97 8.96 23.43 12.57
#